data_ceea4bbb5f4642f75fdd0d95f2fe0b93
#
_entry.id   ceea4bbb5f4642f75fdd0d95f2fe0b93
#
_cell.length_a   1.000
_cell.length_b   1.000
_cell.length_c   1.000
_cell.angle_alpha   90.00
_cell.angle_beta   90.00
_cell.angle_gamma   90.00
#
_symmetry.space_group_name_H-M   'P 1'
#
loop_
_entity.id
_entity.type
_entity.pdbx_description
1 polymer ?
#
loop_
_entity_poly.entity_id
_entity_poly.type
_entity_poly.pdbx_seq_one_letter_code
_entity_poly.pdbx_strand_id
1 'polypeptide(L)'
;MTLRSKTVDNRTIKFLSKGLWLALILFVLRYLIWKFSSLYDFIGAAGEAISVTLFIMGLYCSCLWKYNPFEKTPKLIGTYNGIIEYNFDGKDSRKNVVVVIRQTLLSIKIQIKTNEITSNTIVGNLVEEMDEYILYYTYITNPKSKYSKLNPIQYGTCRLATSNPNNLVGVYWTSRQTIGDIELKRVKND
;
A
#
# COMPACT_ATOMS: atom_id res chain seq x y z
N MET A 1 -18.92 19.45 3.74
CA MET A 1 -17.55 19.53 3.19
C MET A 1 -17.13 18.13 2.76
N THR A 2 -17.37 17.78 1.51
CA THR A 2 -17.14 16.44 0.95
C THR A 2 -15.67 16.35 0.56
N LEU A 3 -14.83 15.80 1.44
CA LEU A 3 -13.50 15.33 1.11
C LEU A 3 -13.64 14.09 0.22
N ARG A 4 -13.88 14.33 -1.07
CA ARG A 4 -13.87 13.27 -2.07
C ARG A 4 -12.42 12.79 -2.18
N SER A 5 -12.17 11.56 -1.81
CA SER A 5 -10.91 10.83 -2.00
C SER A 5 -10.54 10.75 -3.49
N LYS A 6 -10.18 11.89 -4.08
CA LYS A 6 -9.76 11.98 -5.49
C LYS A 6 -8.45 11.24 -5.78
N THR A 7 -7.63 11.01 -4.77
CA THR A 7 -6.25 10.54 -4.95
C THR A 7 -6.11 9.04 -5.19
N VAL A 8 -6.91 8.21 -4.53
CA VAL A 8 -6.88 6.74 -4.75
C VAL A 8 -7.45 6.41 -6.14
N ASP A 9 -8.52 7.10 -6.49
CA ASP A 9 -9.19 6.96 -7.77
C ASP A 9 -8.26 7.36 -8.95
N ASN A 10 -7.48 8.44 -8.80
CA ASN A 10 -6.57 8.92 -9.84
C ASN A 10 -5.40 7.97 -10.14
N ARG A 11 -4.83 7.27 -9.16
CA ARG A 11 -3.72 6.31 -9.40
C ARG A 11 -4.23 5.07 -10.13
N THR A 12 -5.34 4.53 -9.66
CA THR A 12 -5.97 3.37 -10.28
C THR A 12 -6.46 3.70 -11.70
N ILE A 13 -7.09 4.85 -11.90
CA ILE A 13 -7.54 5.32 -13.21
C ILE A 13 -6.35 5.49 -14.16
N LYS A 14 -5.28 6.17 -13.72
CA LYS A 14 -4.05 6.32 -14.53
C LYS A 14 -3.42 4.98 -14.90
N PHE A 15 -3.42 4.03 -13.97
CA PHE A 15 -2.90 2.68 -14.21
C PHE A 15 -3.77 1.94 -15.25
N LEU A 16 -5.09 1.96 -15.10
CA LEU A 16 -6.03 1.34 -16.06
C LEU A 16 -5.94 1.98 -17.43
N SER A 17 -5.82 3.32 -17.51
CA SER A 17 -5.62 4.04 -18.77
C SER A 17 -4.36 3.57 -19.51
N LYS A 18 -3.24 3.39 -18.81
CA LYS A 18 -2.01 2.83 -19.41
C LYS A 18 -2.24 1.41 -19.94
N GLY A 19 -3.02 0.59 -19.21
CA GLY A 19 -3.41 -0.75 -19.66
C GLY A 19 -4.23 -0.72 -20.95
N LEU A 20 -5.20 0.18 -21.03
CA LEU A 20 -6.02 0.35 -22.22
C LEU A 20 -5.18 0.73 -23.45
N TRP A 21 -4.25 1.69 -23.29
CA TRP A 21 -3.34 2.07 -24.37
C TRP A 21 -2.43 0.91 -24.79
N LEU A 22 -1.92 0.13 -23.83
CA LEU A 22 -1.11 -1.05 -24.14
C LEU A 22 -1.90 -2.09 -24.93
N ALA A 23 -3.14 -2.38 -24.53
CA ALA A 23 -4.02 -3.29 -25.25
C ALA A 23 -4.28 -2.81 -26.69
N LEU A 24 -4.53 -1.51 -26.87
CA LEU A 24 -4.72 -0.93 -28.20
C LEU A 24 -3.47 -1.07 -29.07
N ILE A 25 -2.30 -0.77 -28.53
CA ILE A 25 -1.03 -0.92 -29.25
C ILE A 25 -0.80 -2.37 -29.66
N LEU A 26 -0.99 -3.33 -28.75
CA LEU A 26 -0.84 -4.76 -29.04
C LEU A 26 -1.82 -5.22 -30.11
N PHE A 27 -3.07 -4.76 -30.07
CA PHE A 27 -4.09 -5.06 -31.04
C PHE A 27 -3.71 -4.52 -32.44
N VAL A 28 -3.25 -3.27 -32.52
CA VAL A 28 -2.79 -2.66 -33.78
C VAL A 28 -1.56 -3.40 -34.33
N LEU A 29 -0.59 -3.73 -33.50
CA LEU A 29 0.59 -4.51 -33.92
C LEU A 29 0.18 -5.89 -34.43
N ARG A 30 -0.76 -6.56 -33.78
CA ARG A 30 -1.32 -7.84 -34.24
C ARG A 30 -1.96 -7.73 -35.62
N TYR A 31 -2.73 -6.63 -35.87
CA TYR A 31 -3.31 -6.34 -37.18
C TYR A 31 -2.25 -6.07 -38.27
N LEU A 32 -1.19 -5.33 -37.95
CA LEU A 32 -0.15 -5.02 -38.90
C LEU A 32 0.64 -6.25 -39.36
N ILE A 33 0.83 -7.23 -38.44
CA ILE A 33 1.57 -8.46 -38.73
C ILE A 33 0.70 -9.46 -39.49
N TRP A 34 -0.53 -9.67 -39.04
CA TRP A 34 -1.50 -10.60 -39.61
C TRP A 34 -2.83 -9.89 -39.85
N LYS A 35 -3.06 -9.45 -41.06
CA LYS A 35 -4.35 -8.81 -41.43
C LYS A 35 -5.52 -9.70 -41.07
N PHE A 36 -6.60 -9.11 -40.53
CA PHE A 36 -7.82 -9.85 -40.22
C PHE A 36 -8.56 -10.19 -41.49
N SER A 37 -8.92 -11.45 -41.67
CA SER A 37 -9.70 -11.93 -42.81
C SER A 37 -11.17 -12.21 -42.46
N SER A 38 -11.46 -12.34 -41.15
CA SER A 38 -12.80 -12.65 -40.66
C SER A 38 -13.11 -11.91 -39.36
N LEU A 39 -14.38 -11.85 -38.97
CA LEU A 39 -14.83 -11.34 -37.68
C LEU A 39 -14.25 -12.20 -36.52
N TYR A 40 -14.09 -13.48 -36.77
CA TYR A 40 -13.48 -14.39 -35.79
C TYR A 40 -12.01 -14.02 -35.48
N ASP A 41 -11.24 -13.71 -36.52
CA ASP A 41 -9.85 -13.25 -36.37
C ASP A 41 -9.76 -11.94 -35.59
N PHE A 42 -10.69 -11.02 -35.85
CA PHE A 42 -10.77 -9.75 -35.13
C PHE A 42 -11.05 -9.95 -33.64
N ILE A 43 -12.04 -10.78 -33.30
CA ILE A 43 -12.39 -11.08 -31.90
C ILE A 43 -11.24 -11.82 -31.21
N GLY A 44 -10.62 -12.79 -31.89
CA GLY A 44 -9.46 -13.52 -31.38
C GLY A 44 -8.29 -12.59 -31.05
N ALA A 45 -7.93 -11.70 -31.98
CA ALA A 45 -6.85 -10.73 -31.78
C ALA A 45 -7.14 -9.75 -30.64
N ALA A 46 -8.40 -9.34 -30.45
CA ALA A 46 -8.79 -8.50 -29.33
C ALA A 46 -8.62 -9.25 -27.99
N GLY A 47 -9.04 -10.52 -27.93
CA GLY A 47 -8.87 -11.38 -26.77
C GLY A 47 -7.40 -11.62 -26.41
N GLU A 48 -6.54 -11.88 -27.41
CA GLU A 48 -5.08 -12.00 -27.23
C GLU A 48 -4.47 -10.73 -26.67
N ALA A 49 -4.77 -9.56 -27.26
CA ALA A 49 -4.24 -8.28 -26.82
C ALA A 49 -4.64 -7.96 -25.37
N ILE A 50 -5.90 -8.19 -25.01
CA ILE A 50 -6.40 -8.00 -23.64
C ILE A 50 -5.68 -8.95 -22.66
N SER A 51 -5.59 -10.23 -22.99
CA SER A 51 -4.97 -11.25 -22.13
C SER A 51 -3.50 -10.95 -21.86
N VAL A 52 -2.73 -10.62 -22.88
CA VAL A 52 -1.31 -10.23 -22.77
C VAL A 52 -1.18 -8.96 -21.94
N THR A 53 -2.05 -7.96 -22.17
CA THR A 53 -2.05 -6.72 -21.39
C THR A 53 -2.29 -6.99 -19.90
N LEU A 54 -3.31 -7.78 -19.56
CA LEU A 54 -3.62 -8.11 -18.17
C LEU A 54 -2.44 -8.83 -17.49
N PHE A 55 -1.78 -9.73 -18.20
CA PHE A 55 -0.59 -10.43 -17.69
C PHE A 55 0.57 -9.46 -17.42
N ILE A 56 0.91 -8.60 -18.38
CA ILE A 56 1.98 -7.59 -18.24
C ILE A 56 1.67 -6.63 -17.10
N MET A 57 0.44 -6.11 -17.05
CA MET A 57 0.00 -5.18 -16.00
C MET A 57 0.00 -5.83 -14.62
N GLY A 58 -0.40 -7.10 -14.52
CA GLY A 58 -0.34 -7.88 -13.29
C GLY A 58 1.09 -8.05 -12.77
N LEU A 59 2.01 -8.44 -13.65
CA LEU A 59 3.44 -8.54 -13.31
C LEU A 59 4.02 -7.18 -12.91
N TYR A 60 3.72 -6.13 -13.66
CA TYR A 60 4.17 -4.78 -13.34
C TYR A 60 3.67 -4.35 -11.96
N CYS A 61 2.37 -4.45 -11.70
CA CYS A 61 1.77 -4.08 -10.44
C CYS A 61 2.34 -4.86 -9.24
N SER A 62 2.63 -6.15 -9.43
CA SER A 62 3.09 -7.03 -8.36
C SER A 62 4.55 -6.80 -7.98
N CYS A 63 5.45 -6.73 -8.97
CA CYS A 63 6.88 -6.74 -8.69
C CYS A 63 7.73 -5.80 -9.55
N LEU A 64 7.41 -5.54 -10.82
CA LEU A 64 8.30 -4.79 -11.72
C LEU A 64 8.30 -3.29 -11.45
N TRP A 65 7.23 -2.73 -10.91
CA TRP A 65 7.10 -1.29 -10.62
C TRP A 65 8.24 -0.74 -9.75
N LYS A 66 8.75 -1.56 -8.83
CA LYS A 66 9.83 -1.15 -7.92
C LYS A 66 11.18 -0.93 -8.62
N TYR A 67 11.36 -1.48 -9.82
CA TYR A 67 12.58 -1.31 -10.64
C TYR A 67 12.44 -0.15 -11.64
N ASN A 68 11.22 0.39 -11.83
CA ASN A 68 11.00 1.52 -12.72
C ASN A 68 11.53 2.82 -12.09
N PRO A 69 12.53 3.50 -12.71
CA PRO A 69 13.07 4.74 -12.19
C PRO A 69 12.12 5.93 -12.29
N PHE A 70 11.12 5.86 -13.18
CA PHE A 70 10.11 6.91 -13.35
C PHE A 70 8.91 6.76 -12.41
N GLU A 71 8.87 5.68 -11.61
CA GLU A 71 7.79 5.48 -10.65
C GLU A 71 8.08 6.22 -9.35
N LYS A 72 7.26 7.23 -9.07
CA LYS A 72 7.40 8.12 -7.90
C LYS A 72 6.88 7.52 -6.60
N THR A 73 6.14 6.40 -6.65
CA THR A 73 5.61 5.74 -5.46
C THR A 73 6.73 5.32 -4.51
N PRO A 74 6.72 5.76 -3.24
CA PRO A 74 7.76 5.38 -2.28
C PRO A 74 7.78 3.88 -2.05
N LYS A 75 8.99 3.29 -2.01
CA LYS A 75 9.23 1.87 -1.85
C LYS A 75 9.39 1.54 -0.37
N LEU A 76 8.27 1.19 0.28
CA LEU A 76 8.21 0.95 1.72
C LEU A 76 8.32 -0.53 2.11
N ILE A 77 8.50 -1.42 1.13
CA ILE A 77 8.62 -2.87 1.38
C ILE A 77 9.79 -3.14 2.30
N GLY A 78 9.56 -3.89 3.37
CA GLY A 78 10.62 -4.31 4.27
C GLY A 78 10.18 -4.48 5.72
N THR A 79 11.18 -4.74 6.56
CA THR A 79 11.02 -4.80 8.02
C THR A 79 11.58 -3.53 8.62
N TYR A 80 10.88 -3.02 9.62
CA TYR A 80 11.25 -1.83 10.38
C TYR A 80 11.23 -2.15 11.86
N ASN A 81 12.22 -1.65 12.59
CA ASN A 81 12.18 -1.56 14.04
C ASN A 81 11.75 -0.15 14.41
N GLY A 82 10.89 -0.03 15.39
CA GLY A 82 10.39 1.28 15.77
C GLY A 82 9.97 1.37 17.20
N ILE A 83 9.55 2.55 17.54
CA ILE A 83 9.11 2.95 18.86
C ILE A 83 7.75 3.61 18.72
N ILE A 84 6.86 3.26 19.62
CA ILE A 84 5.57 3.93 19.81
C ILE A 84 5.62 4.63 21.14
N GLU A 85 5.36 5.92 21.17
CA GLU A 85 5.23 6.76 22.35
C GLU A 85 3.79 7.21 22.47
N TYR A 86 3.17 7.06 23.63
CA TYR A 86 1.79 7.41 23.86
C TYR A 86 1.52 7.77 25.30
N ASN A 87 0.53 8.63 25.52
CA ASN A 87 0.00 8.91 26.83
C ASN A 87 -1.28 8.09 27.03
N PHE A 88 -1.33 7.36 28.12
CA PHE A 88 -2.51 6.62 28.54
C PHE A 88 -2.76 6.91 30.02
N ASP A 89 -3.96 7.48 30.30
CA ASP A 89 -4.38 7.83 31.66
C ASP A 89 -3.37 8.76 32.37
N GLY A 90 -2.84 9.75 31.61
CA GLY A 90 -1.89 10.74 32.13
C GLY A 90 -0.46 10.23 32.35
N LYS A 91 -0.17 8.98 31.92
CA LYS A 91 1.18 8.38 32.01
C LYS A 91 1.78 8.17 30.63
N ASP A 92 2.96 8.74 30.43
CA ASP A 92 3.74 8.49 29.23
C ASP A 92 4.26 7.08 29.21
N SER A 93 4.11 6.42 28.09
CA SER A 93 4.52 5.04 27.87
C SER A 93 5.24 4.91 26.53
N ARG A 94 6.22 4.00 26.50
CA ARG A 94 7.02 3.72 25.32
C ARG A 94 7.07 2.23 25.06
N LYS A 95 6.85 1.82 23.80
CA LYS A 95 6.91 0.41 23.40
C LYS A 95 7.73 0.23 22.13
N ASN A 96 8.60 -0.77 22.15
CA ASN A 96 9.31 -1.22 20.95
C ASN A 96 8.37 -2.06 20.07
N VAL A 97 8.45 -1.84 18.76
CA VAL A 97 7.64 -2.54 17.77
C VAL A 97 8.49 -3.05 16.62
N VAL A 98 8.09 -4.17 16.06
CA VAL A 98 8.58 -4.67 14.78
C VAL A 98 7.46 -4.53 13.75
N VAL A 99 7.75 -3.88 12.65
CA VAL A 99 6.77 -3.60 11.60
C VAL A 99 7.20 -4.25 10.30
N VAL A 100 6.31 -5.01 9.69
CA VAL A 100 6.52 -5.62 8.37
C VAL A 100 5.59 -4.96 7.38
N ILE A 101 6.15 -4.35 6.33
CA ILE A 101 5.41 -3.72 5.24
C ILE A 101 5.52 -4.58 3.99
N ARG A 102 4.36 -4.95 3.44
CA ARG A 102 4.21 -5.60 2.13
C ARG A 102 3.49 -4.64 1.20
N GLN A 103 4.03 -4.46 0.00
CA GLN A 103 3.52 -3.45 -0.92
C GLN A 103 3.57 -3.97 -2.37
N THR A 104 2.50 -3.69 -3.09
CA THR A 104 2.45 -3.68 -4.56
C THR A 104 2.32 -2.23 -5.03
N LEU A 105 2.23 -1.98 -6.32
CA LEU A 105 2.00 -0.62 -6.82
C LEU A 105 0.68 -0.02 -6.29
N LEU A 106 -0.37 -0.82 -6.15
CA LEU A 106 -1.72 -0.36 -5.80
C LEU A 106 -2.18 -0.74 -4.39
N SER A 107 -1.41 -1.54 -3.66
CA SER A 107 -1.81 -2.06 -2.36
C SER A 107 -0.66 -2.03 -1.37
N ILE A 108 -0.97 -1.72 -0.12
CA ILE A 108 -0.02 -1.77 0.98
C ILE A 108 -0.65 -2.44 2.19
N LYS A 109 0.10 -3.35 2.82
CA LYS A 109 -0.30 -4.06 4.04
C LYS A 109 0.80 -3.94 5.06
N ILE A 110 0.42 -3.58 6.27
CA ILE A 110 1.33 -3.36 7.40
C ILE A 110 0.92 -4.30 8.53
N GLN A 111 1.88 -4.98 9.11
CA GLN A 111 1.72 -5.74 10.32
C GLN A 111 2.65 -5.18 11.39
N ILE A 112 2.11 -4.81 12.53
CA ILE A 112 2.88 -4.36 13.70
C ILE A 112 2.84 -5.45 14.74
N LYS A 113 4.00 -5.81 15.28
CA LYS A 113 4.17 -6.80 16.32
C LYS A 113 4.83 -6.20 17.53
N THR A 114 4.24 -6.45 18.69
CA THR A 114 4.84 -6.24 20.00
C THR A 114 4.87 -7.56 20.77
N ASN A 115 5.42 -7.56 21.96
CA ASN A 115 5.37 -8.73 22.84
C ASN A 115 3.93 -9.13 23.24
N GLU A 116 2.99 -8.17 23.21
CA GLU A 116 1.63 -8.31 23.72
C GLU A 116 0.58 -8.45 22.61
N ILE A 117 0.78 -7.74 21.50
CA ILE A 117 -0.25 -7.50 20.48
C ILE A 117 0.34 -7.69 19.09
N THR A 118 -0.48 -8.20 18.18
CA THR A 118 -0.24 -8.11 16.74
C THR A 118 -1.34 -7.27 16.11
N SER A 119 -0.96 -6.23 15.36
CA SER A 119 -1.92 -5.40 14.62
C SER A 119 -1.78 -5.67 13.14
N ASN A 120 -2.90 -5.82 12.45
CA ASN A 120 -2.94 -6.06 11.00
C ASN A 120 -3.76 -4.97 10.30
N THR A 121 -3.28 -4.54 9.15
CA THR A 121 -3.97 -3.58 8.31
C THR A 121 -5.31 -4.13 7.81
N ILE A 122 -6.35 -3.33 7.93
CA ILE A 122 -7.64 -3.52 7.26
C ILE A 122 -7.58 -2.88 5.88
N VAL A 123 -7.23 -1.58 5.84
CA VAL A 123 -7.03 -0.81 4.61
C VAL A 123 -5.82 0.10 4.78
N GLY A 124 -5.04 0.25 3.71
CA GLY A 124 -3.90 1.15 3.69
C GLY A 124 -3.71 1.75 2.30
N ASN A 125 -3.40 3.04 2.26
CA ASN A 125 -3.19 3.80 1.04
C ASN A 125 -2.05 4.80 1.19
N LEU A 126 -1.34 5.01 0.08
CA LEU A 126 -0.43 6.14 -0.09
C LEU A 126 -1.20 7.27 -0.74
N VAL A 127 -1.31 8.39 -0.07
CA VAL A 127 -1.99 9.60 -0.52
C VAL A 127 -0.94 10.67 -0.80
N GLU A 128 -1.04 11.32 -1.94
CA GLU A 128 -0.18 12.45 -2.29
C GLU A 128 -0.77 13.72 -1.68
N GLU A 129 -0.04 14.33 -0.75
CA GLU A 129 -0.38 15.60 -0.09
C GLU A 129 0.76 16.60 -0.31
N MET A 130 0.50 17.75 -0.93
CA MET A 130 1.49 18.79 -1.18
C MET A 130 2.82 18.24 -1.75
N ASP A 131 2.72 17.41 -2.81
CA ASP A 131 3.84 16.77 -3.49
C ASP A 131 4.61 15.70 -2.68
N GLU A 132 4.13 15.35 -1.49
CA GLU A 132 4.66 14.27 -0.67
C GLU A 132 3.68 13.11 -0.55
N TYR A 133 4.21 11.88 -0.47
CA TYR A 133 3.38 10.72 -0.18
C TYR A 133 3.26 10.53 1.32
N ILE A 134 2.00 10.43 1.78
CA ILE A 134 1.65 10.10 3.15
C ILE A 134 1.00 8.71 3.17
N LEU A 135 1.45 7.85 4.07
CA LEU A 135 0.84 6.55 4.27
C LEU A 135 -0.25 6.65 5.34
N TYR A 136 -1.49 6.40 4.91
CA TYR A 136 -2.63 6.21 5.81
C TYR A 136 -3.00 4.73 5.88
N TYR A 137 -3.19 4.20 7.08
CA TYR A 137 -3.74 2.86 7.21
C TYR A 137 -4.59 2.71 8.47
N THR A 138 -5.67 1.96 8.34
CA THR A 138 -6.52 1.53 9.44
C THR A 138 -6.20 0.08 9.77
N TYR A 139 -6.13 -0.24 11.03
CA TYR A 139 -5.74 -1.55 11.53
C TYR A 139 -6.64 -2.05 12.65
N ILE A 140 -6.61 -3.36 12.86
CA ILE A 140 -7.20 -4.03 14.02
C ILE A 140 -6.09 -4.65 14.85
N THR A 141 -6.21 -4.54 16.16
CA THR A 141 -5.27 -5.18 17.11
C THR A 141 -5.80 -6.54 17.55
N ASN A 142 -4.90 -7.53 17.60
CA ASN A 142 -5.19 -8.86 18.11
C ASN A 142 -4.22 -9.13 19.29
N PRO A 143 -4.68 -8.97 20.54
CA PRO A 143 -3.86 -9.24 21.71
C PRO A 143 -3.68 -10.75 21.91
N LYS A 144 -2.53 -11.14 22.48
CA LYS A 144 -2.36 -12.50 22.99
C LYS A 144 -3.32 -12.73 24.17
N SER A 145 -3.84 -13.94 24.33
CA SER A 145 -4.89 -14.27 25.31
C SER A 145 -4.60 -13.77 26.72
N LYS A 146 -3.36 -13.90 27.18
CA LYS A 146 -2.93 -13.43 28.53
C LYS A 146 -3.03 -11.91 28.72
N TYR A 147 -3.04 -11.14 27.64
CA TYR A 147 -3.12 -9.68 27.68
C TYR A 147 -4.47 -9.12 27.26
N SER A 148 -5.43 -9.97 26.88
CA SER A 148 -6.71 -9.56 26.31
C SER A 148 -7.57 -8.69 27.25
N LYS A 149 -7.48 -8.91 28.56
CA LYS A 149 -8.18 -8.07 29.56
C LYS A 149 -7.61 -6.65 29.65
N LEU A 150 -6.28 -6.51 29.56
CA LEU A 150 -5.61 -5.19 29.60
C LEU A 150 -5.63 -4.48 28.25
N ASN A 151 -5.50 -5.25 27.19
CA ASN A 151 -5.46 -4.77 25.81
C ASN A 151 -6.57 -5.46 24.98
N PRO A 152 -7.84 -5.01 25.09
CA PRO A 152 -8.90 -5.57 24.25
C PRO A 152 -8.66 -5.29 22.77
N ILE A 153 -9.35 -6.04 21.90
CA ILE A 153 -9.37 -5.78 20.47
C ILE A 153 -9.83 -4.35 20.23
N GLN A 154 -9.09 -3.61 19.42
CA GLN A 154 -9.40 -2.22 19.08
C GLN A 154 -9.02 -1.91 17.63
N TYR A 155 -9.66 -0.90 17.10
CA TYR A 155 -9.34 -0.31 15.82
C TYR A 155 -8.44 0.91 16.02
N GLY A 156 -7.58 1.17 15.06
CA GLY A 156 -6.78 2.38 15.04
C GLY A 156 -6.50 2.82 13.62
N THR A 157 -6.08 4.07 13.49
CA THR A 157 -5.60 4.64 12.24
C THR A 157 -4.23 5.25 12.49
N CYS A 158 -3.37 5.17 11.48
CA CYS A 158 -2.04 5.72 11.52
C CYS A 158 -1.80 6.57 10.27
N ARG A 159 -1.08 7.68 10.44
CA ARG A 159 -0.61 8.58 9.40
C ARG A 159 0.91 8.66 9.50
N LEU A 160 1.62 8.22 8.46
CA LEU A 160 3.08 8.24 8.41
C LEU A 160 3.58 9.06 7.23
N ALA A 161 4.51 9.98 7.49
CA ALA A 161 5.28 10.63 6.44
C ALA A 161 6.23 9.61 5.79
N THR A 162 6.33 9.63 4.47
CA THR A 162 7.13 8.67 3.69
C THR A 162 8.23 9.34 2.88
N SER A 163 8.51 10.62 3.12
CA SER A 163 9.57 11.41 2.48
C SER A 163 10.94 10.72 2.60
N ASN A 164 11.19 10.05 3.71
CA ASN A 164 12.33 9.17 3.89
C ASN A 164 11.86 7.72 4.08
N PRO A 165 11.91 6.85 3.04
CA PRO A 165 11.46 5.46 3.15
C PRO A 165 12.26 4.61 4.16
N ASN A 166 13.40 5.09 4.65
CA ASN A 166 14.17 4.38 5.67
C ASN A 166 13.84 4.84 7.10
N ASN A 167 13.16 5.98 7.25
CA ASN A 167 12.73 6.51 8.54
C ASN A 167 11.32 7.08 8.40
N LEU A 168 10.30 6.31 8.80
CA LEU A 168 8.91 6.71 8.73
C LEU A 168 8.51 7.26 10.10
N VAL A 169 7.96 8.48 10.11
CA VAL A 169 7.53 9.16 11.34
C VAL A 169 6.09 9.60 11.19
N GLY A 170 5.33 9.54 12.25
CA GLY A 170 3.96 9.99 12.23
C GLY A 170 3.20 9.75 13.52
N VAL A 171 1.89 9.81 13.40
CA VAL A 171 0.97 9.72 14.54
C VAL A 171 -0.04 8.61 14.32
N TYR A 172 -0.57 8.08 15.42
CA TYR A 172 -1.66 7.12 15.38
C TYR A 172 -2.72 7.47 16.44
N TRP A 173 -3.92 7.01 16.20
CA TRP A 173 -5.03 7.12 17.16
C TRP A 173 -5.87 5.84 17.12
N THR A 174 -6.50 5.54 18.24
CA THR A 174 -7.27 4.31 18.43
C THR A 174 -8.70 4.59 18.87
N SER A 175 -9.57 3.61 18.72
CA SER A 175 -10.95 3.64 19.24
C SER A 175 -11.03 3.80 20.77
N ARG A 176 -9.94 3.60 21.50
CA ARG A 176 -9.84 3.87 22.95
C ARG A 176 -9.35 5.29 23.26
N GLN A 177 -9.40 6.20 22.29
CA GLN A 177 -8.94 7.59 22.43
C GLN A 177 -7.45 7.72 22.79
N THR A 178 -6.65 6.67 22.58
CA THR A 178 -5.20 6.75 22.71
C THR A 178 -4.63 7.41 21.47
N ILE A 179 -3.81 8.43 21.66
CA ILE A 179 -3.06 9.11 20.60
C ILE A 179 -1.58 8.94 20.93
N GLY A 180 -0.75 8.74 19.93
CA GLY A 180 0.68 8.60 20.14
C GLY A 180 1.47 8.83 18.86
N ASP A 181 2.77 8.94 19.06
CA ASP A 181 3.76 9.10 18.01
C ASP A 181 4.38 7.74 17.66
N ILE A 182 4.79 7.60 16.43
CA ILE A 182 5.45 6.40 15.94
C ILE A 182 6.65 6.78 15.07
N GLU A 183 7.80 6.19 15.37
CA GLU A 183 9.01 6.29 14.59
C GLU A 183 9.47 4.88 14.20
N LEU A 184 9.71 4.69 12.88
CA LEU A 184 10.07 3.40 12.30
C LEU A 184 11.35 3.53 11.48
N LYS A 185 12.37 2.77 11.83
CA LYS A 185 13.64 2.69 11.12
C LYS A 185 13.76 1.36 10.38
N ARG A 186 14.02 1.43 9.08
CA ARG A 186 14.17 0.22 8.24
C ARG A 186 15.36 -0.60 8.72
N VAL A 187 15.13 -1.90 8.89
CA VAL A 187 16.20 -2.87 9.12
C VAL A 187 16.92 -3.08 7.80
N LYS A 188 18.23 -2.83 7.77
CA LYS A 188 19.05 -3.24 6.63
C LYS A 188 19.11 -4.75 6.63
N ASN A 189 18.68 -5.39 5.56
CA ASN A 189 19.01 -6.80 5.35
C ASN A 189 20.45 -6.80 4.86
N ASP A 190 21.33 -7.38 5.66
CA ASP A 190 22.68 -7.73 5.23
C ASP A 190 22.64 -8.79 4.13
#